data_3ad5266a0ecefeea8b81e6185fd1b0a4
#
_entry.id   3ad5266a0ecefeea8b81e6185fd1b0a4
#
_cell.length_a   1.000
_cell.length_b   1.000
_cell.length_c   1.000
_cell.angle_alpha   90.00
_cell.angle_beta   90.00
_cell.angle_gamma   90.00
#
_symmetry.space_group_name_H-M   'P 1'
#
loop_
_entity.id
_entity.type
_entity.pdbx_description
1 polymer ?
#
loop_
_entity_poly.entity_id
_entity_poly.type
_entity_poly.pdbx_seq_one_letter_code
_entity_poly.pdbx_strand_id
1 'polypeptide(L)'
;MKTTFKTIFKITLGALFGAFVGYSIADYVITSEEVEIVNDDKAETFVELMGTESSFAVKGNCKMCKKTIETSAMSLDGVLKADWDVKTKQIDLVYDDQLVELMTIHNTIAASGYSTELVDLNQEAYDNLPLCCQYDPEK
;
A
#
# COMPACT_ATOMS: atom_id res chain seq x y z
N MET A 1 -19.54 -24.58 -23.50
CA MET A 1 -20.73 -25.15 -22.83
C MET A 1 -21.01 -24.27 -21.61
N LYS A 2 -22.10 -23.49 -21.71
CA LYS A 2 -22.56 -22.59 -20.66
C LYS A 2 -23.56 -23.34 -19.78
N THR A 3 -23.27 -23.52 -18.51
CA THR A 3 -24.26 -24.06 -17.56
C THR A 3 -24.59 -22.95 -16.55
N THR A 4 -25.71 -22.31 -16.79
CA THR A 4 -26.39 -21.39 -15.89
C THR A 4 -27.10 -22.20 -14.80
N PHE A 5 -26.69 -22.05 -13.55
CA PHE A 5 -27.39 -22.63 -12.41
C PHE A 5 -28.37 -21.58 -11.86
N LYS A 6 -29.60 -21.66 -12.35
CA LYS A 6 -30.74 -20.91 -11.77
C LYS A 6 -31.39 -21.78 -10.71
N THR A 7 -31.09 -21.52 -9.46
CA THR A 7 -31.83 -22.09 -8.33
C THR A 7 -33.06 -21.23 -8.05
N ILE A 8 -34.21 -21.69 -8.51
CA ILE A 8 -35.49 -21.10 -8.21
C ILE A 8 -35.92 -21.64 -6.83
N PHE A 9 -35.91 -20.79 -5.83
CA PHE A 9 -36.50 -21.12 -4.55
C PHE A 9 -38.02 -20.87 -4.63
N LYS A 10 -38.76 -21.94 -4.78
CA LYS A 10 -40.23 -21.92 -4.69
C LYS A 10 -40.64 -21.82 -3.22
N ILE A 11 -41.16 -20.68 -2.84
CA ILE A 11 -41.85 -20.50 -1.57
C ILE A 11 -43.26 -21.04 -1.78
N THR A 12 -43.54 -22.19 -1.20
CA THR A 12 -44.92 -22.70 -1.07
C THR A 12 -45.60 -22.04 0.10
N LEU A 13 -46.63 -21.30 -0.25
CA LEU A 13 -47.59 -20.69 0.67
C LEU A 13 -48.38 -21.79 1.36
N GLY A 14 -48.14 -22.03 2.64
CA GLY A 14 -48.95 -22.89 3.49
C GLY A 14 -49.53 -22.03 4.64
N ALA A 15 -50.78 -21.60 4.43
CA ALA A 15 -51.58 -21.05 5.55
C ALA A 15 -52.08 -22.20 6.40
N LEU A 16 -51.95 -22.13 7.71
CA LEU A 16 -52.95 -22.58 8.69
C LEU A 16 -52.47 -22.25 10.14
N PHE A 17 -53.22 -21.34 10.71
CA PHE A 17 -53.65 -21.25 12.10
C PHE A 17 -52.68 -21.45 13.29
N GLY A 18 -52.57 -20.41 14.06
CA GLY A 18 -52.77 -20.53 15.49
C GLY A 18 -51.57 -20.23 16.38
N ALA A 19 -51.83 -19.28 17.20
CA ALA A 19 -51.19 -18.99 18.48
C ALA A 19 -50.23 -17.81 18.50
N PHE A 20 -50.80 -16.75 18.94
CA PHE A 20 -50.25 -15.59 19.59
C PHE A 20 -49.07 -15.95 20.52
N VAL A 21 -47.88 -15.63 20.12
CA VAL A 21 -46.83 -15.29 21.05
C VAL A 21 -46.19 -14.01 20.46
N GLY A 22 -46.43 -12.92 21.17
CA GLY A 22 -45.89 -11.63 20.86
C GLY A 22 -44.36 -11.68 20.86
N TYR A 23 -43.78 -11.78 19.69
CA TYR A 23 -42.38 -11.48 19.50
C TYR A 23 -42.29 -10.00 19.13
N SER A 24 -41.94 -9.23 20.15
CA SER A 24 -41.52 -7.84 19.98
C SER A 24 -40.39 -7.81 18.97
N ILE A 25 -40.70 -7.28 17.79
CA ILE A 25 -39.70 -6.91 16.77
C ILE A 25 -39.00 -5.60 17.16
N ALA A 26 -38.70 -5.45 18.46
CA ALA A 26 -38.07 -4.26 19.01
C ALA A 26 -36.57 -4.42 19.31
N ASP A 27 -35.96 -5.55 18.95
CA ASP A 27 -34.52 -5.77 19.20
C ASP A 27 -33.70 -6.16 17.97
N TYR A 28 -34.13 -5.72 16.79
CA TYR A 28 -33.17 -5.61 15.73
C TYR A 28 -32.52 -4.22 15.80
N VAL A 29 -31.80 -4.01 16.90
CA VAL A 29 -30.79 -2.98 16.94
C VAL A 29 -29.75 -3.42 15.90
N ILE A 30 -29.81 -2.77 14.74
CA ILE A 30 -28.65 -2.66 13.86
C ILE A 30 -27.62 -1.94 14.74
N THR A 31 -26.79 -2.70 15.42
CA THR A 31 -25.51 -2.19 15.88
C THR A 31 -24.80 -1.75 14.60
N SER A 32 -24.90 -0.46 14.30
CA SER A 32 -23.92 0.20 13.47
C SER A 32 -22.58 -0.18 14.11
N GLU A 33 -21.87 -1.12 13.49
CA GLU A 33 -20.47 -1.33 13.77
C GLU A 33 -19.84 0.05 13.63
N GLU A 34 -19.48 0.60 14.78
CA GLU A 34 -18.57 1.72 14.83
C GLU A 34 -17.37 1.26 14.03
N VAL A 35 -17.16 1.89 12.85
CA VAL A 35 -15.91 1.83 12.15
C VAL A 35 -14.91 2.44 13.13
N GLU A 36 -14.26 1.59 13.93
CA GLU A 36 -13.12 2.00 14.72
C GLU A 36 -12.15 2.62 13.71
N ILE A 37 -11.97 3.92 13.85
CA ILE A 37 -10.89 4.63 13.16
C ILE A 37 -9.63 3.91 13.63
N VAL A 38 -9.08 3.07 12.74
CA VAL A 38 -7.81 2.39 12.96
C VAL A 38 -6.80 3.50 13.13
N ASN A 39 -6.31 3.68 14.35
CA ASN A 39 -5.25 4.63 14.63
C ASN A 39 -4.06 4.29 13.72
N ASP A 40 -3.46 5.30 13.11
CA ASP A 40 -2.34 5.21 12.17
C ASP A 40 -1.22 4.25 12.67
N ASP A 41 -0.93 4.28 13.97
CA ASP A 41 0.07 3.42 14.62
C ASP A 41 -0.23 1.91 14.49
N LYS A 42 -1.51 1.52 14.38
CA LYS A 42 -1.90 0.11 14.29
C LYS A 42 -1.81 -0.41 12.84
N ALA A 43 -1.99 0.48 11.87
CA ALA A 43 -1.83 0.18 10.45
C ALA A 43 -0.34 -0.04 10.13
N GLU A 44 0.58 0.79 10.65
CA GLU A 44 2.03 0.61 10.49
C GLU A 44 2.51 -0.74 11.03
N THR A 45 2.09 -1.12 12.24
CA THR A 45 2.46 -2.43 12.84
C THR A 45 1.94 -3.62 12.03
N PHE A 46 0.77 -3.48 11.38
CA PHE A 46 0.21 -4.55 10.54
C PHE A 46 0.98 -4.71 9.23
N VAL A 47 1.41 -3.60 8.63
CA VAL A 47 2.22 -3.59 7.39
C VAL A 47 3.58 -4.25 7.64
N GLU A 48 4.25 -3.96 8.76
CA GLU A 48 5.54 -4.56 9.16
C GLU A 48 5.43 -6.08 9.37
N LEU A 49 4.27 -6.58 9.83
CA LEU A 49 4.04 -8.03 10.02
C LEU A 49 3.82 -8.80 8.71
N MET A 50 3.48 -8.11 7.63
CA MET A 50 3.04 -8.73 6.36
C MET A 50 4.09 -8.64 5.25
N GLY A 51 5.20 -7.92 5.45
CA GLY A 51 6.19 -7.68 4.40
C GLY A 51 7.63 -7.97 4.82
N THR A 52 8.50 -8.05 3.82
CA THR A 52 9.95 -8.11 3.98
C THR A 52 10.49 -6.70 4.16
N GLU A 53 11.30 -6.51 5.22
CA GLU A 53 11.96 -5.22 5.48
C GLU A 53 13.30 -5.15 4.73
N SER A 54 13.61 -3.97 4.20
CA SER A 54 14.92 -3.69 3.61
C SER A 54 15.27 -2.21 3.78
N SER A 55 16.56 -1.93 3.90
CA SER A 55 17.07 -0.57 3.97
C SER A 55 18.32 -0.43 3.11
N PHE A 56 18.41 0.65 2.34
CA PHE A 56 19.56 0.94 1.50
C PHE A 56 19.75 2.44 1.24
N ALA A 57 20.95 2.81 0.78
CA ALA A 57 21.27 4.20 0.51
C ALA A 57 20.68 4.67 -0.82
N VAL A 58 20.08 5.88 -0.81
CA VAL A 58 19.59 6.59 -1.99
C VAL A 58 20.08 8.04 -1.92
N LYS A 59 20.74 8.52 -2.96
CA LYS A 59 21.26 9.88 -3.04
C LYS A 59 20.12 10.88 -3.26
N GLY A 60 20.18 12.00 -2.56
CA GLY A 60 19.19 13.07 -2.65
C GLY A 60 19.50 14.18 -1.65
N ASN A 61 18.88 15.37 -1.77
CA ASN A 61 19.26 16.56 -1.00
C ASN A 61 18.19 17.04 -0.03
N CYS A 62 16.92 16.92 -0.35
CA CYS A 62 15.89 17.71 0.29
C CYS A 62 14.55 16.96 0.44
N LYS A 63 13.58 17.62 1.07
CA LYS A 63 12.23 17.06 1.25
C LYS A 63 11.47 16.79 -0.07
N MET A 64 11.80 17.51 -1.15
CA MET A 64 11.22 17.23 -2.46
C MET A 64 11.78 15.92 -3.02
N CYS A 65 13.10 15.69 -2.86
CA CYS A 65 13.72 14.41 -3.19
C CYS A 65 13.04 13.27 -2.42
N LYS A 66 12.84 13.43 -1.10
CA LYS A 66 12.10 12.48 -0.26
C LYS A 66 10.80 12.07 -0.91
N LYS A 67 9.96 13.04 -1.22
CA LYS A 67 8.66 12.78 -1.83
C LYS A 67 8.75 12.01 -3.15
N THR A 68 9.71 12.36 -4.02
CA THR A 68 9.87 11.70 -5.32
C THR A 68 10.38 10.27 -5.14
N ILE A 69 11.40 10.06 -4.30
CA ILE A 69 11.97 8.74 -4.00
C ILE A 69 10.89 7.80 -3.46
N GLU A 70 10.17 8.24 -2.43
CA GLU A 70 9.10 7.45 -1.81
C GLU A 70 7.95 7.16 -2.78
N THR A 71 7.51 8.18 -3.54
CA THR A 71 6.46 7.99 -4.55
C THR A 71 6.90 7.01 -5.63
N SER A 72 8.17 7.05 -6.06
CA SER A 72 8.69 6.10 -7.05
C SER A 72 8.68 4.68 -6.52
N ALA A 73 9.15 4.46 -5.30
CA ALA A 73 9.11 3.15 -4.66
C ALA A 73 7.66 2.65 -4.47
N MET A 74 6.79 3.49 -3.95
CA MET A 74 5.37 3.18 -3.70
C MET A 74 4.53 3.02 -4.98
N SER A 75 5.06 3.36 -6.15
CA SER A 75 4.36 3.14 -7.42
C SER A 75 4.34 1.67 -7.86
N LEU A 76 5.13 0.83 -7.23
CA LEU A 76 5.21 -0.59 -7.50
C LEU A 76 4.19 -1.36 -6.66
N ASP A 77 3.45 -2.24 -7.33
CA ASP A 77 2.61 -3.20 -6.63
C ASP A 77 3.48 -4.11 -5.77
N GLY A 78 3.13 -4.24 -4.51
CA GLY A 78 3.90 -5.01 -3.53
C GLY A 78 4.79 -4.17 -2.61
N VAL A 79 5.02 -2.89 -2.88
CA VAL A 79 5.66 -1.98 -1.91
C VAL A 79 4.59 -1.46 -0.95
N LEU A 80 4.73 -1.79 0.32
CA LEU A 80 3.76 -1.47 1.37
C LEU A 80 4.10 -0.19 2.13
N LYS A 81 5.40 0.07 2.29
CA LYS A 81 5.92 1.26 2.97
C LYS A 81 7.26 1.68 2.36
N ALA A 82 7.47 2.99 2.25
CA ALA A 82 8.74 3.57 1.86
C ALA A 82 8.95 4.87 2.64
N ASP A 83 10.02 4.96 3.40
CA ASP A 83 10.40 6.15 4.18
C ASP A 83 11.87 6.47 3.95
N TRP A 84 12.16 7.58 3.28
CA TRP A 84 13.53 8.02 3.01
C TRP A 84 13.94 9.18 3.95
N ASP A 85 15.00 8.98 4.69
CA ASP A 85 15.52 10.02 5.59
C ASP A 85 16.50 10.97 4.90
N VAL A 86 16.21 12.28 4.96
CA VAL A 86 17.00 13.34 4.33
C VAL A 86 18.42 13.44 4.93
N LYS A 87 18.62 13.05 6.19
CA LYS A 87 19.90 13.21 6.89
C LYS A 87 20.80 12.00 6.68
N THR A 88 20.25 10.81 6.86
CA THR A 88 20.99 9.55 6.74
C THR A 88 21.13 9.09 5.29
N LYS A 89 20.26 9.61 4.38
CA LYS A 89 20.16 9.18 2.98
C LYS A 89 19.79 7.69 2.81
N GLN A 90 19.17 7.12 3.84
CA GLN A 90 18.65 5.75 3.81
C GLN A 90 17.16 5.77 3.49
N ILE A 91 16.72 4.80 2.72
CA ILE A 91 15.31 4.46 2.57
C ILE A 91 15.02 3.18 3.35
N ASP A 92 14.00 3.23 4.17
CA ASP A 92 13.46 2.07 4.87
C ASP A 92 12.19 1.62 4.13
N LEU A 93 12.14 0.35 3.75
CA LEU A 93 11.11 -0.26 2.95
C LEU A 93 10.46 -1.44 3.67
N VAL A 94 9.17 -1.58 3.45
CA VAL A 94 8.43 -2.83 3.69
C VAL A 94 7.75 -3.21 2.38
N TYR A 95 7.99 -4.42 1.88
CA TYR A 95 7.46 -4.88 0.60
C TYR A 95 7.16 -6.38 0.61
N ASP A 96 6.25 -6.81 -0.23
CA ASP A 96 5.95 -8.22 -0.47
C ASP A 96 6.92 -8.78 -1.52
N ASP A 97 7.85 -9.62 -1.08
CA ASP A 97 8.88 -10.22 -1.93
C ASP A 97 8.34 -11.27 -2.93
N GLN A 98 7.06 -11.65 -2.78
CA GLN A 98 6.37 -12.50 -3.75
C GLN A 98 5.81 -11.69 -4.93
N LEU A 99 5.60 -10.39 -4.74
CA LEU A 99 5.05 -9.49 -5.75
C LEU A 99 6.11 -8.64 -6.43
N VAL A 100 7.13 -8.19 -5.71
CA VAL A 100 8.18 -7.30 -6.24
C VAL A 100 9.56 -7.69 -5.72
N GLU A 101 10.53 -7.74 -6.63
CA GLU A 101 11.94 -7.96 -6.27
C GLU A 101 12.59 -6.65 -5.81
N LEU A 102 13.47 -6.72 -4.82
CA LEU A 102 14.21 -5.56 -4.30
C LEU A 102 14.95 -4.81 -5.42
N MET A 103 15.54 -5.53 -6.39
CA MET A 103 16.23 -4.92 -7.52
C MET A 103 15.29 -4.10 -8.41
N THR A 104 14.03 -4.49 -8.54
CA THR A 104 13.01 -3.71 -9.27
C THR A 104 12.75 -2.38 -8.57
N ILE A 105 12.74 -2.36 -7.23
CA ILE A 105 12.61 -1.12 -6.45
C ILE A 105 13.81 -0.20 -6.68
N HIS A 106 15.04 -0.72 -6.64
CA HIS A 106 16.25 0.04 -6.97
C HIS A 106 16.17 0.66 -8.38
N ASN A 107 15.80 -0.15 -9.38
CA ASN A 107 15.68 0.33 -10.77
C ASN A 107 14.61 1.42 -10.92
N THR A 108 13.49 1.29 -10.23
CA THR A 108 12.39 2.27 -10.29
C THR A 108 12.79 3.61 -9.67
N ILE A 109 13.48 3.58 -8.54
CA ILE A 109 14.05 4.78 -7.91
C ILE A 109 15.10 5.41 -8.85
N ALA A 110 16.01 4.61 -9.41
CA ALA A 110 17.03 5.09 -10.33
C ALA A 110 16.43 5.70 -11.61
N ALA A 111 15.35 5.13 -12.14
CA ALA A 111 14.61 5.67 -13.28
C ALA A 111 13.98 7.04 -13.00
N SER A 112 13.75 7.40 -11.73
CA SER A 112 13.26 8.72 -11.33
C SER A 112 14.36 9.77 -11.12
N GLY A 113 15.63 9.44 -11.40
CA GLY A 113 16.79 10.35 -11.35
C GLY A 113 17.57 10.30 -10.04
N TYR A 114 17.39 9.26 -9.22
CA TYR A 114 18.09 9.11 -7.93
C TYR A 114 18.92 7.84 -7.87
N SER A 115 20.26 7.97 -7.77
CA SER A 115 21.14 6.81 -7.60
C SER A 115 20.85 6.09 -6.29
N THR A 116 20.80 4.79 -6.35
CA THR A 116 20.81 3.90 -5.19
C THR A 116 22.20 3.30 -4.98
N GLU A 117 22.42 2.54 -3.93
CA GLU A 117 23.72 1.88 -3.69
C GLU A 117 24.07 0.81 -4.76
N LEU A 118 23.06 0.27 -5.48
CA LEU A 118 23.23 -0.80 -6.47
C LEU A 118 23.02 -0.34 -7.91
N VAL A 119 22.30 0.77 -8.13
CA VAL A 119 21.90 1.22 -9.47
C VAL A 119 22.16 2.72 -9.61
N ASP A 120 22.88 3.08 -10.67
CA ASP A 120 23.11 4.48 -11.03
C ASP A 120 21.82 5.14 -11.55
N LEU A 121 21.73 6.44 -11.36
CA LEU A 121 20.60 7.26 -11.80
C LEU A 121 20.40 7.21 -13.33
N ASN A 122 19.17 7.39 -13.76
CA ASN A 122 18.87 7.72 -15.14
C ASN A 122 19.22 9.19 -15.39
N GLN A 123 20.17 9.45 -16.27
CA GLN A 123 20.70 10.80 -16.53
C GLN A 123 19.63 11.76 -17.07
N GLU A 124 18.78 11.31 -17.97
CA GLU A 124 17.69 12.14 -18.52
C GLU A 124 16.69 12.55 -17.45
N ALA A 125 16.32 11.61 -16.58
CA ALA A 125 15.43 11.90 -15.46
C ALA A 125 16.08 12.86 -14.45
N TYR A 126 17.38 12.68 -14.17
CA TYR A 126 18.13 13.56 -13.28
C TYR A 126 18.22 14.99 -13.82
N ASP A 127 18.51 15.16 -15.12
CA ASP A 127 18.60 16.49 -15.77
C ASP A 127 17.26 17.25 -15.74
N ASN A 128 16.16 16.53 -15.69
CA ASN A 128 14.80 17.09 -15.56
C ASN A 128 14.37 17.37 -14.11
N LEU A 129 15.18 17.00 -13.12
CA LEU A 129 14.87 17.33 -11.72
C LEU A 129 14.92 18.84 -11.47
N PRO A 130 14.08 19.37 -10.56
CA PRO A 130 14.25 20.74 -10.08
C PRO A 130 15.68 20.97 -9.55
N LEU A 131 16.23 22.16 -9.72
CA LEU A 131 17.59 22.50 -9.32
C LEU A 131 17.91 22.15 -7.85
N CYS A 132 16.92 22.25 -6.95
CA CYS A 132 17.08 21.87 -5.55
C CYS A 132 17.20 20.37 -5.33
N CYS A 133 16.82 19.55 -6.33
CA CYS A 133 16.90 18.09 -6.30
C CYS A 133 18.13 17.56 -7.05
N GLN A 134 18.80 18.38 -7.85
CA GLN A 134 20.05 18.02 -8.50
C GLN A 134 21.16 18.00 -7.45
N TYR A 135 21.55 16.82 -7.04
CA TYR A 135 22.61 16.56 -6.07
C TYR A 135 23.90 16.21 -6.82
N ASP A 136 25.04 16.24 -6.14
CA ASP A 136 26.30 15.79 -6.70
C ASP A 136 26.34 14.24 -6.69
N PRO A 137 26.23 13.58 -7.85
CA PRO A 137 26.19 12.12 -7.90
C PRO A 137 27.52 11.46 -7.52
N GLU A 138 28.62 12.23 -7.44
CA GLU A 138 29.94 11.70 -7.09
C GLU A 138 30.28 11.86 -5.59
N LYS A 139 29.43 12.53 -4.85
CA LYS A 139 29.51 12.66 -3.40
C LYS A 139 28.46 11.75 -2.76
#